data_628fb5b2e4d7a01665355dd3643f5db9
#
_entry.id   628fb5b2e4d7a01665355dd3643f5db9
#
_cell.length_a   1.000
_cell.length_b   1.000
_cell.length_c   1.000
_cell.angle_alpha   90.00
_cell.angle_beta   90.00
_cell.angle_gamma   90.00
#
_symmetry.space_group_name_H-M   'P 1'
#
loop_
_entity.id
_entity.type
_entity.pdbx_description
1 polymer ?
#
loop_
_entity_poly.entity_id
_entity_poly.type
_entity_poly.pdbx_seq_one_letter_code
_entity_poly.pdbx_strand_id
1 'polypeptide(L)'
;MDCSKYYEQINGTALQIEADYTFPDTWEVVRLAHICRLMDGEKKEGKHICLDAKYLRGKSSGDILTKGKFVSTGNNIILVDGENSGEVFGVPHDGYMGSTFKQLWVSENMYLPYVLYFIQFYKDLLRNSKKGAAIPHLNKEIFYSLLIGIPPYKEQVQIVQKTTKILGEIKGC
;
A
#
# COMPACT_ATOMS: atom_id res chain seq x y z
N MET A 1 -24.23 6.87 21.91
CA MET A 1 -23.57 6.52 20.65
C MET A 1 -22.98 5.16 20.85
N ASP A 2 -23.56 4.17 20.20
CA ASP A 2 -23.07 2.78 20.33
C ASP A 2 -21.78 2.68 19.51
N CYS A 3 -20.63 2.61 20.17
CA CYS A 3 -19.37 2.35 19.49
C CYS A 3 -19.43 0.92 18.98
N SER A 4 -19.51 0.75 17.68
CA SER A 4 -19.40 -0.57 17.04
C SER A 4 -18.12 -1.25 17.54
N LYS A 5 -18.29 -2.38 18.26
CA LYS A 5 -17.17 -3.12 18.83
C LYS A 5 -16.69 -4.13 17.80
N TYR A 6 -15.47 -3.97 17.33
CA TYR A 6 -14.81 -4.94 16.44
C TYR A 6 -13.96 -5.89 17.26
N TYR A 7 -13.88 -7.14 16.84
CA TYR A 7 -13.11 -8.17 17.52
C TYR A 7 -12.22 -8.90 16.51
N GLU A 8 -10.96 -9.08 16.89
CA GLU A 8 -10.00 -9.89 16.15
C GLU A 8 -9.82 -11.21 16.92
N GLN A 9 -9.90 -12.35 16.24
CA GLN A 9 -9.66 -13.64 16.85
C GLN A 9 -8.21 -14.07 16.62
N ILE A 10 -7.42 -14.14 17.68
CA ILE A 10 -6.04 -14.61 17.64
C ILE A 10 -5.93 -15.87 18.49
N ASN A 11 -5.51 -16.99 17.89
CA ASN A 11 -5.34 -18.28 18.58
C ASN A 11 -6.57 -18.69 19.41
N GLY A 12 -7.77 -18.44 18.90
CA GLY A 12 -9.02 -18.78 19.58
C GLY A 12 -9.50 -17.77 20.62
N THR A 13 -8.73 -16.72 20.90
CA THR A 13 -9.11 -15.65 21.83
C THR A 13 -9.61 -14.44 21.05
N ALA A 14 -10.82 -13.97 21.36
CA ALA A 14 -11.37 -12.75 20.81
C ALA A 14 -10.81 -11.53 21.56
N LEU A 15 -10.14 -10.64 20.84
CA LEU A 15 -9.63 -9.37 21.33
C LEU A 15 -10.46 -8.22 20.75
N GLN A 16 -10.95 -7.32 21.59
CA GLN A 16 -11.64 -6.13 21.12
C GLN A 16 -10.65 -5.19 20.44
N ILE A 17 -11.06 -4.65 19.28
CA ILE A 17 -10.29 -3.66 18.53
C ILE A 17 -11.05 -2.35 18.58
N GLU A 18 -10.34 -1.26 18.88
CA GLU A 18 -10.87 0.09 18.76
C GLU A 18 -10.57 0.60 17.34
N ALA A 19 -11.61 1.08 16.66
CA ALA A 19 -11.51 1.72 15.35
C ALA A 19 -11.86 3.19 15.47
N ASP A 20 -11.11 4.05 14.78
CA ASP A 20 -11.37 5.50 14.73
C ASP A 20 -12.67 5.84 13.97
N TYR A 21 -13.20 4.88 13.22
CA TYR A 21 -14.38 5.03 12.38
C TYR A 21 -15.37 3.91 12.62
N THR A 22 -16.67 4.23 12.46
CA THR A 22 -17.74 3.24 12.40
C THR A 22 -17.87 2.74 10.97
N PHE A 23 -17.76 1.43 10.77
CA PHE A 23 -18.00 0.79 9.48
C PHE A 23 -19.46 0.29 9.40
N PRO A 24 -20.03 0.16 8.19
CA PRO A 24 -21.34 -0.48 8.02
C PRO A 24 -21.30 -1.94 8.53
N ASP A 25 -22.41 -2.41 9.11
CA ASP A 25 -22.53 -3.77 9.67
C ASP A 25 -22.34 -4.87 8.61
N THR A 26 -22.48 -4.53 7.32
CA THR A 26 -22.29 -5.43 6.19
C THR A 26 -20.83 -5.57 5.76
N TRP A 27 -19.92 -4.83 6.39
CA TRP A 27 -18.50 -4.84 6.05
C TRP A 27 -17.71 -5.69 7.05
N GLU A 28 -16.78 -6.50 6.53
CA GLU A 28 -15.76 -7.11 7.36
C GLU A 28 -14.70 -6.06 7.74
N VAL A 29 -14.19 -6.12 8.96
CA VAL A 29 -13.12 -5.20 9.40
C VAL A 29 -11.91 -6.02 9.79
N VAL A 30 -10.79 -5.80 9.11
CA VAL A 30 -9.56 -6.55 9.34
C VAL A 30 -8.35 -5.62 9.40
N ARG A 31 -7.24 -6.12 9.95
CA ARG A 31 -5.96 -5.43 9.84
C ARG A 31 -5.39 -5.56 8.43
N LEU A 32 -4.71 -4.52 7.96
CA LEU A 32 -4.06 -4.53 6.64
C LEU A 32 -3.08 -5.72 6.49
N ALA A 33 -2.50 -6.19 7.60
CA ALA A 33 -1.66 -7.38 7.66
C ALA A 33 -2.33 -8.65 7.11
N HIS A 34 -3.66 -8.75 7.13
CA HIS A 34 -4.38 -9.94 6.62
C HIS A 34 -4.49 -9.96 5.10
N ILE A 35 -4.42 -8.79 4.46
CA ILE A 35 -4.64 -8.65 3.02
C ILE A 35 -3.45 -8.08 2.25
N CYS A 36 -2.41 -7.60 2.94
CA CYS A 36 -1.20 -7.02 2.32
C CYS A 36 0.08 -7.62 2.89
N ARG A 37 1.12 -7.69 2.06
CA ARG A 37 2.48 -8.05 2.47
C ARG A 37 3.50 -7.17 1.77
N LEU A 38 4.56 -6.79 2.51
CA LEU A 38 5.74 -6.11 1.98
C LEU A 38 6.87 -7.11 1.79
N MET A 39 7.28 -7.34 0.56
CA MET A 39 8.25 -8.37 0.18
C MET A 39 9.52 -7.75 -0.40
N ASP A 40 10.63 -8.47 -0.27
CA ASP A 40 11.92 -8.00 -0.77
C ASP A 40 12.15 -8.21 -2.27
N GLY A 41 11.32 -8.97 -2.93
CA GLY A 41 11.58 -9.43 -4.30
C GLY A 41 12.68 -10.50 -4.37
N GLU A 42 12.70 -11.24 -5.45
CA GLU A 42 13.69 -12.28 -5.70
C GLU A 42 14.99 -11.68 -6.25
N LYS A 43 16.15 -12.12 -5.73
CA LYS A 43 17.43 -11.72 -6.30
C LYS A 43 17.64 -12.46 -7.62
N LYS A 44 17.89 -11.71 -8.70
CA LYS A 44 18.19 -12.24 -10.02
C LYS A 44 19.42 -11.57 -10.61
N GLU A 45 20.07 -12.27 -11.52
CA GLU A 45 21.12 -11.76 -12.40
C GLU A 45 20.56 -11.56 -13.81
N GLY A 46 21.13 -10.63 -14.54
CA GLY A 46 20.71 -10.22 -15.88
C GLY A 46 20.68 -8.70 -16.03
N LYS A 47 20.60 -8.22 -17.25
CA LYS A 47 20.53 -6.77 -17.52
C LYS A 47 19.10 -6.29 -17.46
N HIS A 48 18.77 -5.50 -16.45
CA HIS A 48 17.44 -4.88 -16.31
C HIS A 48 17.58 -3.43 -15.85
N ILE A 49 16.57 -2.62 -16.17
CA ILE A 49 16.47 -1.24 -15.69
C ILE A 49 16.19 -1.23 -14.18
N CYS A 50 16.85 -0.32 -13.47
CA CYS A 50 16.55 -0.01 -12.08
C CYS A 50 15.27 0.84 -11.99
N LEU A 51 14.24 0.29 -11.38
CA LEU A 51 12.95 0.93 -11.14
C LEU A 51 13.03 1.73 -9.83
N ASP A 52 13.81 2.81 -9.85
CA ASP A 52 13.86 3.74 -8.73
C ASP A 52 12.75 4.82 -8.83
N ALA A 53 12.61 5.63 -7.78
CA ALA A 53 11.55 6.64 -7.73
C ALA A 53 11.71 7.74 -8.79
N LYS A 54 12.93 8.03 -9.25
CA LYS A 54 13.15 9.03 -10.31
C LYS A 54 12.69 8.49 -11.66
N TYR A 55 13.06 7.24 -11.95
CA TYR A 55 12.63 6.54 -13.15
C TYR A 55 11.10 6.41 -13.21
N LEU A 56 10.49 5.90 -12.13
CA LEU A 56 9.03 5.68 -12.07
C LEU A 56 8.21 6.98 -12.17
N ARG A 57 8.80 8.11 -11.81
CA ARG A 57 8.20 9.46 -11.98
C ARG A 57 8.54 10.11 -13.32
N GLY A 58 9.21 9.40 -14.25
CA GLY A 58 9.62 9.93 -15.56
C GLY A 58 10.70 11.01 -15.50
N LYS A 59 11.49 11.05 -14.41
CA LYS A 59 12.56 12.04 -14.20
C LYS A 59 13.97 11.51 -14.53
N SER A 60 14.08 10.27 -14.99
CA SER A 60 15.33 9.58 -15.33
C SER A 60 15.05 8.52 -16.39
N SER A 61 16.03 8.23 -17.23
CA SER A 61 16.00 7.10 -18.17
C SER A 61 16.23 5.73 -17.51
N GLY A 62 16.60 5.74 -16.23
CA GLY A 62 16.93 4.55 -15.46
C GLY A 62 18.34 4.00 -15.71
N ASP A 63 18.95 3.46 -14.68
CA ASP A 63 20.23 2.79 -14.76
C ASP A 63 20.04 1.32 -15.12
N ILE A 64 20.92 0.75 -15.96
CA ILE A 64 20.94 -0.68 -16.24
C ILE A 64 21.81 -1.37 -15.19
N LEU A 65 21.22 -2.29 -14.44
CA LEU A 65 21.92 -3.11 -13.48
C LEU A 65 22.05 -4.54 -14.01
N THR A 66 23.11 -5.23 -13.56
CA THR A 66 23.37 -6.65 -13.94
C THR A 66 22.86 -7.64 -12.91
N LYS A 67 22.43 -7.16 -11.74
CA LYS A 67 21.82 -7.96 -10.66
C LYS A 67 20.97 -7.06 -9.75
N GLY A 68 19.96 -7.62 -9.14
CA GLY A 68 19.11 -6.86 -8.21
C GLY A 68 17.92 -7.66 -7.72
N LYS A 69 17.02 -6.99 -6.98
CA LYS A 69 15.73 -7.52 -6.55
C LYS A 69 14.72 -7.38 -7.69
N PHE A 70 14.44 -8.48 -8.35
CA PHE A 70 13.60 -8.51 -9.54
C PHE A 70 12.12 -8.32 -9.19
N VAL A 71 11.40 -7.56 -10.01
CA VAL A 71 9.95 -7.42 -10.00
C VAL A 71 9.41 -7.49 -11.42
N SER A 72 8.28 -8.14 -11.58
CA SER A 72 7.62 -8.30 -12.88
C SER A 72 6.64 -7.18 -13.17
N THR A 73 6.41 -6.95 -14.45
CA THR A 73 5.38 -6.05 -14.94
C THR A 73 4.03 -6.36 -14.29
N GLY A 74 3.26 -5.31 -13.99
CA GLY A 74 1.96 -5.44 -13.34
C GLY A 74 2.01 -5.64 -11.82
N ASN A 75 3.18 -5.91 -11.23
CA ASN A 75 3.33 -5.88 -9.77
C ASN A 75 3.19 -4.45 -9.24
N ASN A 76 3.03 -4.32 -7.92
CA ASN A 76 3.07 -3.04 -7.24
C ASN A 76 4.28 -2.98 -6.32
N ILE A 77 4.91 -1.81 -6.26
CA ILE A 77 5.99 -1.54 -5.32
C ILE A 77 5.67 -0.28 -4.52
N ILE A 78 6.06 -0.28 -3.25
CA ILE A 78 5.81 0.82 -2.32
C ILE A 78 7.12 1.38 -1.83
N LEU A 79 7.23 2.70 -1.83
CA LEU A 79 8.39 3.41 -1.29
C LEU A 79 8.39 3.29 0.23
N VAL A 80 9.44 2.71 0.80
CA VAL A 80 9.56 2.51 2.25
C VAL A 80 10.56 3.45 2.90
N ASP A 81 11.44 4.09 2.13
CA ASP A 81 12.45 5.02 2.62
C ASP A 81 12.39 6.34 1.85
N GLY A 82 12.49 7.45 2.58
CA GLY A 82 12.51 8.81 2.03
C GLY A 82 11.22 9.61 2.28
N GLU A 83 11.22 10.87 1.87
CA GLU A 83 10.14 11.84 2.13
C GLU A 83 8.77 11.41 1.60
N ASN A 84 8.74 10.57 0.56
CA ASN A 84 7.50 10.08 -0.04
C ASN A 84 7.19 8.63 0.35
N SER A 85 7.69 8.16 1.50
CA SER A 85 7.35 6.83 2.02
C SER A 85 5.84 6.62 2.04
N GLY A 86 5.40 5.44 1.59
CA GLY A 86 3.98 5.12 1.40
C GLY A 86 3.46 5.37 -0.02
N GLU A 87 4.24 6.00 -0.91
CA GLU A 87 3.87 6.12 -2.32
C GLU A 87 3.97 4.77 -3.04
N VAL A 88 2.90 4.41 -3.76
CA VAL A 88 2.82 3.14 -4.50
C VAL A 88 2.93 3.39 -5.99
N PHE A 89 3.67 2.53 -6.67
CA PHE A 89 3.84 2.54 -8.12
C PHE A 89 3.48 1.18 -8.71
N GLY A 90 2.76 1.18 -9.83
CA GLY A 90 2.67 0.00 -10.69
C GLY A 90 3.98 -0.20 -11.44
N VAL A 91 4.42 -1.44 -11.57
CA VAL A 91 5.64 -1.82 -12.30
C VAL A 91 5.33 -1.83 -13.80
N PRO A 92 5.90 -0.92 -14.60
CA PRO A 92 5.54 -0.74 -16.01
C PRO A 92 6.11 -1.83 -16.93
N HIS A 93 7.23 -2.41 -16.54
CA HIS A 93 7.93 -3.51 -17.22
C HIS A 93 8.83 -4.23 -16.24
N ASP A 94 9.29 -5.42 -16.58
CA ASP A 94 10.24 -6.19 -15.79
C ASP A 94 11.51 -5.38 -15.49
N GLY A 95 11.96 -5.44 -14.23
CA GLY A 95 13.09 -4.64 -13.80
C GLY A 95 13.59 -4.98 -12.40
N TYR A 96 14.60 -4.25 -11.95
CA TYR A 96 15.09 -4.34 -10.60
C TYR A 96 14.52 -3.24 -9.72
N MET A 97 13.93 -3.64 -8.63
CA MET A 97 13.38 -2.72 -7.63
C MET A 97 14.50 -1.88 -7.00
N GLY A 98 14.34 -0.57 -6.97
CA GLY A 98 15.24 0.34 -6.27
C GLY A 98 15.35 -0.01 -4.78
N SER A 99 16.49 0.31 -4.16
CA SER A 99 16.80 -0.07 -2.77
C SER A 99 15.81 0.44 -1.73
N THR A 100 15.12 1.54 -2.04
CA THR A 100 14.15 2.19 -1.16
C THR A 100 12.73 1.63 -1.27
N PHE A 101 12.54 0.59 -2.07
CA PHE A 101 11.26 -0.03 -2.30
C PHE A 101 11.10 -1.41 -1.67
N LYS A 102 9.87 -1.78 -1.44
CA LYS A 102 9.39 -3.16 -1.23
C LYS A 102 8.32 -3.48 -2.25
N GLN A 103 8.25 -4.74 -2.66
CA GLN A 103 7.10 -5.21 -3.43
C GLN A 103 5.88 -5.25 -2.52
N LEU A 104 4.79 -4.66 -2.97
CA LEU A 104 3.49 -4.68 -2.28
C LEU A 104 2.64 -5.79 -2.89
N TRP A 105 2.46 -6.87 -2.13
CA TRP A 105 1.47 -7.89 -2.46
C TRP A 105 0.14 -7.54 -1.80
N VAL A 106 -0.95 -7.69 -2.53
CA VAL A 106 -2.33 -7.52 -2.06
C VAL A 106 -3.10 -8.78 -2.42
N SER A 107 -3.95 -9.25 -1.52
CA SER A 107 -4.81 -10.43 -1.73
C SER A 107 -5.65 -10.26 -3.00
N GLU A 108 -5.71 -11.30 -3.84
CA GLU A 108 -6.53 -11.35 -5.06
C GLU A 108 -8.05 -11.30 -4.81
N ASN A 109 -8.48 -11.56 -3.57
CA ASN A 109 -9.88 -11.40 -3.16
C ASN A 109 -10.28 -9.92 -2.99
N MET A 110 -9.31 -9.00 -3.04
CA MET A 110 -9.54 -7.57 -2.92
C MET A 110 -9.54 -6.89 -4.29
N TYR A 111 -10.35 -5.86 -4.44
CA TYR A 111 -10.21 -4.95 -5.56
C TYR A 111 -8.97 -4.07 -5.33
N LEU A 112 -7.88 -4.37 -6.03
CA LEU A 112 -6.58 -3.71 -5.82
C LEU A 112 -6.67 -2.18 -5.73
N PRO A 113 -7.35 -1.45 -6.63
CA PRO A 113 -7.45 0.02 -6.51
C PRO A 113 -8.07 0.49 -5.21
N TYR A 114 -9.00 -0.26 -4.61
CA TYR A 114 -9.60 0.07 -3.32
C TYR A 114 -8.54 0.08 -2.20
N VAL A 115 -7.72 -0.96 -2.16
CA VAL A 115 -6.63 -1.06 -1.17
C VAL A 115 -5.57 0.01 -1.41
N LEU A 116 -5.24 0.33 -2.67
CA LEU A 116 -4.28 1.39 -2.99
C LEU A 116 -4.79 2.76 -2.56
N TYR A 117 -6.07 3.08 -2.75
CA TYR A 117 -6.66 4.32 -2.23
C TYR A 117 -6.62 4.38 -0.70
N PHE A 118 -6.89 3.26 -0.02
CA PHE A 118 -6.78 3.19 1.43
C PHE A 118 -5.35 3.48 1.90
N ILE A 119 -4.33 2.86 1.32
CA ILE A 119 -2.92 3.12 1.65
C ILE A 119 -2.56 4.58 1.38
N GLN A 120 -3.02 5.14 0.26
CA GLN A 120 -2.78 6.54 -0.10
C GLN A 120 -3.43 7.51 0.89
N PHE A 121 -4.62 7.20 1.38
CA PHE A 121 -5.32 8.01 2.39
C PHE A 121 -4.50 8.10 3.69
N TYR A 122 -3.89 7.00 4.12
CA TYR A 122 -3.06 6.95 5.33
C TYR A 122 -1.59 7.30 5.10
N LYS A 123 -1.20 7.72 3.90
CA LYS A 123 0.20 7.97 3.53
C LYS A 123 0.93 8.89 4.51
N ASP A 124 0.30 9.97 4.92
CA ASP A 124 0.93 10.95 5.84
C ASP A 124 1.12 10.38 7.25
N LEU A 125 0.15 9.61 7.75
CA LEU A 125 0.29 8.90 9.02
C LEU A 125 1.42 7.86 8.96
N LEU A 126 1.49 7.10 7.87
CA LEU A 126 2.51 6.08 7.66
C LEU A 126 3.93 6.66 7.61
N ARG A 127 4.07 7.86 7.06
CA ARG A 127 5.35 8.57 6.91
C ARG A 127 5.83 9.24 8.20
N ASN A 128 4.92 9.87 8.95
CA ASN A 128 5.26 10.75 10.08
C ASN A 128 5.45 10.02 11.42
N SER A 129 5.42 8.71 11.43
CA SER A 129 5.35 7.90 12.65
C SER A 129 6.65 7.80 13.46
N LYS A 130 7.78 8.38 13.01
CA LYS A 130 9.03 8.45 13.79
C LYS A 130 9.49 9.89 13.96
N LYS A 131 9.25 10.47 15.15
CA LYS A 131 9.90 11.73 15.56
C LYS A 131 11.41 11.47 15.69
N GLY A 132 12.22 12.26 15.00
CA GLY A 132 13.68 12.30 15.17
C GLY A 132 14.53 11.48 14.20
N ALA A 133 13.97 10.81 13.21
CA ALA A 133 14.76 10.18 12.16
C ALA A 133 15.18 11.21 11.09
N ALA A 134 16.47 11.22 10.72
CA ALA A 134 17.00 12.12 9.69
C ALA A 134 16.39 11.85 8.30
N ILE A 135 15.92 10.62 8.06
CA ILE A 135 15.24 10.20 6.82
C ILE A 135 13.91 9.55 7.22
N PRO A 136 12.76 10.04 6.71
CA PRO A 136 11.48 9.40 6.95
C PRO A 136 11.47 7.96 6.41
N HIS A 137 10.86 7.06 7.18
CA HIS A 137 10.66 5.66 6.79
C HIS A 137 9.19 5.30 6.95
N LEU A 138 8.71 4.37 6.12
CA LEU A 138 7.41 3.75 6.32
C LEU A 138 7.40 2.99 7.66
N ASN A 139 6.49 3.35 8.56
CA ASN A 139 6.31 2.57 9.78
C ASN A 139 5.50 1.30 9.48
N LYS A 140 6.21 0.17 9.42
CA LYS A 140 5.60 -1.12 9.10
C LYS A 140 4.62 -1.60 10.17
N GLU A 141 4.84 -1.26 11.44
CA GLU A 141 3.95 -1.64 12.54
C GLU A 141 2.60 -0.94 12.36
N ILE A 142 2.61 0.38 12.12
CA ILE A 142 1.40 1.13 11.80
C ILE A 142 0.77 0.59 10.51
N PHE A 143 1.56 0.40 9.43
CA PHE A 143 1.05 -0.11 8.16
C PHE A 143 0.26 -1.41 8.35
N TYR A 144 0.82 -2.38 9.05
CA TYR A 144 0.17 -3.66 9.26
C TYR A 144 -0.98 -3.63 10.26
N SER A 145 -0.98 -2.68 11.20
CA SER A 145 -2.03 -2.54 12.22
C SER A 145 -3.25 -1.74 11.75
N LEU A 146 -3.15 -0.99 10.64
CA LEU A 146 -4.29 -0.22 10.12
C LEU A 146 -5.50 -1.12 9.90
N LEU A 147 -6.65 -0.68 10.41
CA LEU A 147 -7.94 -1.34 10.21
C LEU A 147 -8.56 -0.88 8.90
N ILE A 148 -8.88 -1.82 8.04
CA ILE A 148 -9.58 -1.59 6.78
C ILE A 148 -10.94 -2.28 6.80
N GLY A 149 -12.00 -1.53 6.44
CA GLY A 149 -13.31 -2.12 6.16
C GLY A 149 -13.31 -2.77 4.78
N ILE A 150 -13.83 -3.98 4.69
CA ILE A 150 -13.94 -4.75 3.45
C ILE A 150 -15.41 -4.85 3.05
N PRO A 151 -15.89 -3.96 2.16
CA PRO A 151 -17.21 -4.10 1.57
C PRO A 151 -17.26 -5.27 0.59
N PRO A 152 -18.45 -5.73 0.20
CA PRO A 152 -18.62 -6.64 -0.92
C PRO A 152 -17.87 -6.13 -2.17
N TYR A 153 -17.28 -7.05 -2.96
CA TYR A 153 -16.39 -6.70 -4.08
C TYR A 153 -16.97 -5.63 -5.04
N LYS A 154 -18.27 -5.75 -5.37
CA LYS A 154 -18.95 -4.75 -6.23
C LYS A 154 -18.96 -3.35 -5.61
N GLU A 155 -19.10 -3.28 -4.30
CA GLU A 155 -19.09 -2.01 -3.57
C GLU A 155 -17.68 -1.41 -3.52
N GLN A 156 -16.62 -2.22 -3.37
CA GLN A 156 -15.23 -1.75 -3.51
C GLN A 156 -15.01 -1.05 -4.86
N VAL A 157 -15.50 -1.65 -5.96
CA VAL A 157 -15.42 -1.06 -7.30
C VAL A 157 -16.18 0.28 -7.37
N GLN A 158 -17.39 0.33 -6.83
CA GLN A 158 -18.20 1.56 -6.82
C GLN A 158 -17.57 2.69 -6.01
N ILE A 159 -16.98 2.36 -4.85
CA ILE A 159 -16.25 3.33 -4.01
C ILE A 159 -15.09 3.92 -4.82
N VAL A 160 -14.29 3.08 -5.47
CA VAL A 160 -13.16 3.55 -6.30
C VAL A 160 -13.63 4.44 -7.44
N GLN A 161 -14.68 4.06 -8.17
CA GLN A 161 -15.22 4.86 -9.26
C GLN A 161 -15.68 6.25 -8.77
N LYS A 162 -16.42 6.31 -7.67
CA LYS A 162 -16.88 7.58 -7.06
C LYS A 162 -15.68 8.43 -6.60
N THR A 163 -14.72 7.81 -5.90
CA THR A 163 -13.53 8.51 -5.40
C THR A 163 -12.70 9.06 -6.56
N THR A 164 -12.49 8.28 -7.60
CA THR A 164 -11.75 8.72 -8.80
C THR A 164 -12.43 9.91 -9.47
N LYS A 165 -13.76 9.88 -9.58
CA LYS A 165 -14.53 10.99 -10.15
C LYS A 165 -14.36 12.28 -9.33
N ILE A 166 -14.55 12.21 -8.01
CA ILE A 166 -14.40 13.36 -7.11
C ILE A 166 -12.99 13.94 -7.19
N LEU A 167 -11.96 13.09 -7.13
CA LEU A 167 -10.57 13.54 -7.21
C LEU A 167 -10.21 14.12 -8.59
N GLY A 168 -10.84 13.64 -9.66
CA GLY A 168 -10.72 14.20 -11.00
C GLY A 168 -11.33 15.59 -11.13
N GLU A 169 -12.50 15.81 -10.53
CA GLU A 169 -13.18 17.11 -10.52
C GLU A 169 -12.38 18.16 -9.72
N ILE A 170 -11.78 17.78 -8.59
CA ILE A 170 -10.94 18.67 -7.78
C ILE A 170 -9.65 19.09 -8.53
N LYS A 171 -9.07 18.20 -9.33
CA LYS A 171 -7.83 18.50 -10.10
C LYS A 171 -8.11 19.32 -11.36
N GLY A 172 -9.34 19.41 -11.83
CA GLY A 172 -9.75 20.15 -13.01
C GLY A 172 -10.22 21.60 -12.72
N CYS A 173 -10.24 22.00 -11.45
CA CYS A 173 -10.41 23.38 -10.99
C CYS A 173 -9.02 23.99 -10.67
#